data_f3e1cd39249bf7a3c71386649b2d03ea
#
_entry.id   f3e1cd39249bf7a3c71386649b2d03ea
#
_cell.length_a   1.000
_cell.length_b   1.000
_cell.length_c   1.000
_cell.angle_alpha   90.00
_cell.angle_beta   90.00
_cell.angle_gamma   90.00
#
_symmetry.space_group_name_H-M   'P 1'
#
loop_
_entity.id
_entity.type
_entity.pdbx_description
1 polymer ?
#
loop_
_entity_poly.entity_id
_entity_poly.type
_entity_poly.pdbx_seq_one_letter_code
_entity_poly.pdbx_strand_id
1 'polypeptide(L)'
;MNSHKTNRDSNSNNILDFLLQENKSKEKKSNLVSLIEKLGKNFIELVKTYKGSRFFQEMIPKEKISKKDSNYITKIIGVDFNEIICDYYGNYFLQKLFPILSKEDRIKIYN
;
A
#
# COMPACT_ATOMS: atom_id res chain seq x y z
N MET A 1 -14.24 -27.21 3.61
CA MET A 1 -13.05 -26.83 2.86
C MET A 1 -12.88 -25.37 2.71
N ASN A 2 -11.72 -24.94 2.88
CA ASN A 2 -11.39 -23.53 2.83
C ASN A 2 -10.73 -23.13 1.53
N SER A 3 -11.06 -23.84 0.48
CA SER A 3 -10.40 -23.64 -0.80
C SER A 3 -10.52 -22.22 -1.34
N HIS A 4 -11.67 -21.58 -1.13
CA HIS A 4 -11.84 -20.21 -1.59
C HIS A 4 -10.91 -19.25 -0.91
N LYS A 5 -10.83 -19.37 0.41
CA LYS A 5 -9.98 -18.51 1.21
C LYS A 5 -8.51 -18.76 0.88
N THR A 6 -8.17 -20.04 0.76
CA THR A 6 -6.80 -20.41 0.45
C THR A 6 -6.37 -19.87 -0.90
N ASN A 7 -7.24 -19.96 -1.91
CA ASN A 7 -6.91 -19.48 -3.23
C ASN A 7 -6.67 -17.96 -3.24
N ARG A 8 -7.49 -17.24 -2.51
CA ARG A 8 -7.35 -15.80 -2.43
C ARG A 8 -6.03 -15.41 -1.79
N ASP A 9 -5.72 -16.03 -0.66
CA ASP A 9 -4.47 -15.78 0.04
C ASP A 9 -3.29 -16.19 -0.81
N SER A 10 -3.42 -17.27 -1.54
CA SER A 10 -2.37 -17.76 -2.41
C SER A 10 -2.04 -16.75 -3.50
N ASN A 11 -3.07 -16.17 -4.14
CA ASN A 11 -2.86 -15.16 -5.17
C ASN A 11 -2.15 -13.93 -4.62
N SER A 12 -2.59 -13.46 -3.46
CA SER A 12 -1.97 -12.30 -2.84
C SER A 12 -0.52 -12.57 -2.50
N ASN A 13 -0.24 -13.76 -1.97
CA ASN A 13 1.12 -14.12 -1.62
C ASN A 13 2.01 -14.26 -2.84
N ASN A 14 1.47 -14.79 -3.93
CA ASN A 14 2.25 -14.94 -5.15
C ASN A 14 2.64 -13.60 -5.74
N ILE A 15 1.71 -12.65 -5.75
CA ILE A 15 2.01 -11.31 -6.24
C ILE A 15 3.06 -10.65 -5.36
N LEU A 16 2.90 -10.77 -4.06
CA LEU A 16 3.83 -10.17 -3.13
C LEU A 16 5.22 -10.79 -3.23
N ASP A 17 5.28 -12.10 -3.37
CA ASP A 17 6.57 -12.79 -3.52
C ASP A 17 7.29 -12.31 -4.77
N PHE A 18 6.55 -12.16 -5.87
CA PHE A 18 7.13 -11.64 -7.10
C PHE A 18 7.71 -10.25 -6.90
N LEU A 19 6.97 -9.38 -6.22
CA LEU A 19 7.43 -8.02 -5.96
C LEU A 19 8.66 -8.01 -5.08
N LEU A 20 8.69 -8.87 -4.07
CA LEU A 20 9.85 -8.96 -3.19
C LEU A 20 11.09 -9.40 -3.95
N GLN A 21 10.93 -10.35 -4.84
CA GLN A 21 12.05 -10.82 -5.66
C GLN A 21 12.54 -9.73 -6.58
N GLU A 22 11.63 -9.04 -7.23
CA GLU A 22 12.01 -7.94 -8.12
C GLU A 22 12.78 -6.87 -7.36
N ASN A 23 12.31 -6.55 -6.18
CA ASN A 23 12.94 -5.51 -5.38
C ASN A 23 14.35 -5.90 -4.95
N LYS A 24 14.57 -7.19 -4.71
CA LYS A 24 15.89 -7.68 -4.32
C LYS A 24 16.86 -7.74 -5.48
N SER A 25 16.38 -8.12 -6.65
CA SER A 25 17.25 -8.34 -7.79
C SER A 25 17.63 -7.03 -8.49
N LYS A 26 16.89 -5.97 -8.29
CA LYS A 26 17.19 -4.69 -8.89
C LYS A 26 17.87 -3.79 -7.89
N GLU A 27 18.90 -3.12 -8.33
CA GLU A 27 19.57 -2.15 -7.49
C GLU A 27 18.70 -0.95 -7.22
N LYS A 28 17.87 -0.59 -8.19
CA LYS A 28 16.93 0.50 -8.02
C LYS A 28 15.71 0.00 -7.31
N LYS A 29 15.40 0.62 -6.20
CA LYS A 29 14.16 0.31 -5.49
C LYS A 29 13.01 0.99 -6.21
N SER A 30 11.94 0.23 -6.43
CA SER A 30 10.71 0.82 -6.93
C SER A 30 10.18 1.76 -5.86
N ASN A 31 9.72 2.94 -6.26
CA ASN A 31 9.12 3.80 -5.26
C ASN A 31 7.66 3.39 -5.05
N LEU A 32 7.12 3.87 -3.94
CA LEU A 32 5.78 3.47 -3.51
C LEU A 32 4.72 3.81 -4.55
N VAL A 33 4.83 4.99 -5.15
CA VAL A 33 3.85 5.44 -6.14
C VAL A 33 3.81 4.50 -7.34
N SER A 34 5.00 4.11 -7.84
CA SER A 34 5.09 3.22 -8.98
C SER A 34 4.47 1.86 -8.68
N LEU A 35 4.68 1.36 -7.47
CA LEU A 35 4.10 0.08 -7.09
C LEU A 35 2.58 0.15 -6.98
N ILE A 36 2.07 1.21 -6.39
CA ILE A 36 0.63 1.40 -6.29
C ILE A 36 0.02 1.46 -7.68
N GLU A 37 0.68 2.15 -8.59
CA GLU A 37 0.22 2.29 -9.95
C GLU A 37 0.17 0.93 -10.66
N LYS A 38 1.21 0.14 -10.50
CA LYS A 38 1.29 -1.19 -11.10
C LYS A 38 0.24 -2.14 -10.58
N LEU A 39 0.01 -2.08 -9.28
CA LEU A 39 -0.86 -3.05 -8.62
C LEU A 39 -2.35 -2.72 -8.77
N GLY A 40 -2.67 -1.45 -8.91
CA GLY A 40 -4.06 -1.04 -9.00
C GLY A 40 -4.87 -1.53 -7.80
N LYS A 41 -5.97 -2.22 -8.07
CA LYS A 41 -6.82 -2.72 -7.00
C LYS A 41 -6.15 -3.75 -6.11
N ASN A 42 -5.15 -4.42 -6.63
CA ASN A 42 -4.42 -5.40 -5.84
C ASN A 42 -3.70 -4.76 -4.66
N PHE A 43 -3.33 -3.50 -4.79
CA PHE A 43 -2.69 -2.79 -3.70
C PHE A 43 -3.57 -2.78 -2.45
N ILE A 44 -4.85 -2.49 -2.63
CA ILE A 44 -5.77 -2.43 -1.49
C ILE A 44 -5.88 -3.78 -0.81
N GLU A 45 -5.99 -4.85 -1.59
CA GLU A 45 -6.07 -6.18 -1.03
C GLU A 45 -4.78 -6.57 -0.30
N LEU A 46 -3.65 -6.25 -0.89
CA LEU A 46 -2.37 -6.61 -0.31
C LEU A 46 -2.07 -5.85 0.98
N VAL A 47 -2.44 -4.58 1.04
CA VAL A 47 -2.13 -3.78 2.23
C VAL A 47 -2.93 -4.23 3.44
N LYS A 48 -3.97 -5.03 3.23
CA LYS A 48 -4.76 -5.61 4.30
C LYS A 48 -4.26 -6.97 4.75
N THR A 49 -3.10 -7.40 4.24
CA THR A 49 -2.47 -8.63 4.69
C THR A 49 -1.26 -8.31 5.54
N TYR A 50 -0.83 -9.28 6.35
CA TYR A 50 0.33 -9.10 7.20
C TYR A 50 1.58 -8.79 6.36
N LYS A 51 1.86 -9.63 5.39
CA LYS A 51 3.07 -9.48 4.57
C LYS A 51 2.99 -8.23 3.70
N GLY A 52 1.82 -7.98 3.12
CA GLY A 52 1.65 -6.83 2.25
C GLY A 52 1.80 -5.52 3.00
N SER A 53 1.15 -5.42 4.14
CA SER A 53 1.23 -4.21 4.95
C SER A 53 2.67 -3.94 5.34
N ARG A 54 3.39 -4.95 5.81
CA ARG A 54 4.79 -4.77 6.18
C ARG A 54 5.65 -4.37 5.01
N PHE A 55 5.42 -5.00 3.86
CA PHE A 55 6.17 -4.67 2.66
C PHE A 55 5.99 -3.21 2.29
N PHE A 56 4.75 -2.75 2.24
CA PHE A 56 4.48 -1.37 1.86
C PHE A 56 4.91 -0.37 2.93
N GLN A 57 4.85 -0.75 4.19
CA GLN A 57 5.37 0.11 5.25
C GLN A 57 6.86 0.37 5.07
N GLU A 58 7.60 -0.63 4.64
CA GLU A 58 9.03 -0.48 4.42
C GLU A 58 9.34 0.35 3.18
N MET A 59 8.37 0.43 2.27
CA MET A 59 8.53 1.24 1.07
C MET A 59 8.27 2.72 1.30
N ILE A 60 7.67 3.07 2.42
CA ILE A 60 7.36 4.46 2.72
C ILE A 60 8.65 5.23 2.99
N PRO A 61 8.91 6.32 2.23
CA PRO A 61 10.10 7.11 2.48
C PRO A 61 10.03 7.82 3.83
N LYS A 62 11.19 8.17 4.35
CA LYS A 62 11.27 8.84 5.64
C LYS A 62 10.93 10.31 5.57
N GLU A 63 11.05 10.90 4.39
CA GLU A 63 10.80 12.31 4.18
C GLU A 63 9.49 12.50 3.43
N LYS A 64 8.97 13.71 3.52
CA LYS A 64 7.73 14.01 2.81
C LYS A 64 7.92 13.86 1.32
N ILE A 65 6.90 13.32 0.66
CA ILE A 65 6.92 13.16 -0.78
C ILE A 65 6.41 14.44 -1.44
N SER A 66 6.56 14.51 -2.77
CA SER A 66 6.10 15.66 -3.52
C SER A 66 4.59 15.81 -3.41
N LYS A 67 4.11 17.01 -3.68
CA LYS A 67 2.67 17.24 -3.69
C LYS A 67 1.97 16.40 -4.74
N LYS A 68 2.62 16.20 -5.87
CA LYS A 68 2.06 15.39 -6.94
C LYS A 68 1.87 13.96 -6.47
N ASP A 69 2.89 13.38 -5.86
CA ASP A 69 2.83 12.02 -5.37
C ASP A 69 1.83 11.87 -4.22
N SER A 70 1.85 12.84 -3.31
CA SER A 70 0.89 12.84 -2.20
C SER A 70 -0.54 12.86 -2.72
N ASN A 71 -0.81 13.70 -3.70
CA ASN A 71 -2.14 13.80 -4.28
C ASN A 71 -2.56 12.50 -4.96
N TYR A 72 -1.63 11.88 -5.67
CA TYR A 72 -1.92 10.62 -6.36
C TYR A 72 -2.27 9.52 -5.36
N ILE A 73 -1.44 9.37 -4.34
CA ILE A 73 -1.68 8.34 -3.32
C ILE A 73 -3.00 8.58 -2.61
N THR A 74 -3.27 9.85 -2.30
CA THR A 74 -4.50 10.22 -1.60
C THR A 74 -5.73 9.85 -2.41
N LYS A 75 -5.67 10.03 -3.72
CA LYS A 75 -6.80 9.65 -4.58
C LYS A 75 -7.02 8.15 -4.55
N ILE A 76 -5.94 7.39 -4.59
CA ILE A 76 -6.04 5.94 -4.61
C ILE A 76 -6.60 5.40 -3.30
N ILE A 77 -6.02 5.80 -2.18
CA ILE A 77 -6.48 5.28 -0.90
C ILE A 77 -7.79 5.89 -0.45
N GLY A 78 -8.11 7.10 -0.92
CA GLY A 78 -9.33 7.77 -0.51
C GLY A 78 -10.59 7.01 -0.88
N VAL A 79 -10.54 6.31 -2.02
CA VAL A 79 -11.70 5.55 -2.48
C VAL A 79 -12.06 4.44 -1.48
N ASP A 80 -11.04 3.78 -0.94
CA ASP A 80 -11.24 2.64 -0.04
C ASP A 80 -10.74 2.94 1.38
N PHE A 81 -10.71 4.22 1.74
CA PHE A 81 -10.12 4.63 3.01
C PHE A 81 -10.72 3.92 4.21
N ASN A 82 -12.05 3.88 4.27
CA ASN A 82 -12.71 3.24 5.41
C ASN A 82 -12.35 1.77 5.52
N GLU A 83 -12.25 1.10 4.39
CA GLU A 83 -11.90 -0.30 4.37
C GLU A 83 -10.48 -0.52 4.88
N ILE A 84 -9.57 0.34 4.48
CA ILE A 84 -8.17 0.20 4.89
C ILE A 84 -7.98 0.56 6.36
N ILE A 85 -8.61 1.66 6.80
CA ILE A 85 -8.39 2.12 8.17
C ILE A 85 -9.02 1.20 9.20
N CYS A 86 -10.07 0.50 8.81
CA CYS A 86 -10.73 -0.45 9.72
C CYS A 86 -10.02 -1.80 9.75
N ASP A 87 -9.13 -2.04 8.82
CA ASP A 87 -8.38 -3.28 8.78
C ASP A 87 -7.16 -3.20 9.69
N TYR A 88 -6.92 -4.27 10.43
CA TYR A 88 -5.81 -4.30 11.38
C TYR A 88 -4.47 -3.95 10.72
N TYR A 89 -4.17 -4.58 9.61
CA TYR A 89 -2.90 -4.36 8.93
C TYR A 89 -2.91 -3.09 8.08
N GLY A 90 -4.02 -2.81 7.43
CA GLY A 90 -4.16 -1.59 6.65
C GLY A 90 -4.01 -0.35 7.49
N ASN A 91 -4.55 -0.39 8.72
CA ASN A 91 -4.45 0.73 9.64
C ASN A 91 -3.01 1.07 9.97
N TYR A 92 -2.18 0.06 10.22
CA TYR A 92 -0.77 0.30 10.50
C TYR A 92 -0.05 0.95 9.32
N PHE A 93 -0.38 0.51 8.11
CA PHE A 93 0.20 1.13 6.92
C PHE A 93 -0.16 2.61 6.86
N LEU A 94 -1.44 2.93 7.09
CA LEU A 94 -1.89 4.31 7.03
C LEU A 94 -1.23 5.18 8.09
N GLN A 95 -1.01 4.63 9.28
CA GLN A 95 -0.36 5.39 10.34
C GLN A 95 1.06 5.80 9.95
N LYS A 96 1.73 4.98 9.18
CA LYS A 96 3.07 5.31 8.71
C LYS A 96 3.05 6.21 7.48
N LEU A 97 2.01 6.10 6.70
CA LEU A 97 1.90 6.87 5.46
C LEU A 97 1.55 8.33 5.71
N PHE A 98 0.63 8.59 6.61
CA PHE A 98 0.10 9.93 6.82
C PHE A 98 1.16 10.99 7.05
N PRO A 99 2.20 10.75 7.85
CA PRO A 99 3.19 11.80 8.10
C PRO A 99 3.92 12.30 6.86
N ILE A 100 4.00 11.49 5.79
CA ILE A 100 4.71 11.92 4.59
C ILE A 100 3.80 12.57 3.56
N LEU A 101 2.49 12.50 3.76
CA LEU A 101 1.54 13.17 2.86
C LEU A 101 1.47 14.66 3.19
N SER A 102 1.01 15.43 2.22
CA SER A 102 0.82 16.86 2.46
C SER A 102 -0.32 17.05 3.46
N LYS A 103 -0.26 18.19 4.16
CA LYS A 103 -1.30 18.50 5.13
C LYS A 103 -2.66 18.59 4.47
N GLU A 104 -2.71 19.19 3.30
CA GLU A 104 -3.96 19.33 2.57
C GLU A 104 -4.57 17.99 2.23
N ASP A 105 -3.74 17.05 1.79
CA ASP A 105 -4.22 15.73 1.43
C ASP A 105 -4.70 14.95 2.64
N ARG A 106 -4.01 15.10 3.76
CA ARG A 106 -4.46 14.44 4.99
C ARG A 106 -5.84 14.91 5.41
N ILE A 107 -6.08 16.20 5.27
CA ILE A 107 -7.38 16.77 5.60
C ILE A 107 -8.46 16.24 4.66
N LYS A 108 -8.15 16.15 3.38
CA LYS A 108 -9.11 15.63 2.40
C LYS A 108 -9.55 14.21 2.71
N ILE A 109 -8.62 13.38 3.15
CA ILE A 109 -8.95 11.98 3.43
C ILE A 109 -9.95 11.88 4.57
N TYR A 110 -9.80 12.72 5.59
CA TYR A 110 -10.70 12.67 6.73
C TYR A 110 -12.07 13.27 6.45
N ASN A 111 -12.16 14.06 5.42
CA ASN A 111 -13.44 14.63 5.06
C ASN A 111 -14.10 13.83 3.97
#